data_693db6d1bf0d991a6fef9e2aaa1ab70b
#
_entry.id   693db6d1bf0d991a6fef9e2aaa1ab70b
#
_cell.length_a   1.000
_cell.length_b   1.000
_cell.length_c   1.000
_cell.angle_alpha   90.00
_cell.angle_beta   90.00
_cell.angle_gamma   90.00
#
_symmetry.space_group_name_H-M   'P 1'
#
loop_
_entity.id
_entity.type
_entity.pdbx_description
1 polymer ?
#
loop_
_entity_poly.entity_id
_entity_poly.type
_entity_poly.pdbx_seq_one_letter_code
_entity_poly.pdbx_strand_id
1 'polypeptide(L)'
;EAHGKVPAFDAVMVRTLAGADAAVASEIVVPEPRDGGGGYTHERHKLNYYEMVDCGIAWQMTGEEKYARRVAEMLAAYAKLYPTLGFHPMTLSKTPGRIFWQTLNESVWLVHTAMAYDCVYDYMTPAQRADVEKNLFCPMADFLMNGLEGNRGNNKVFNKMHNHVSLY
;
A
#
# COMPACT_ATOMS: atom_id res chain seq x y z
N GLU A 1 18.67 17.77 -8.64
CA GLU A 1 19.61 18.34 -9.65
C GLU A 1 18.96 18.56 -11.04
N ALA A 2 17.84 17.92 -11.37
CA ALA A 2 17.13 18.05 -12.65
C ALA A 2 16.04 19.12 -12.66
N HIS A 3 15.70 19.70 -11.49
CA HIS A 3 14.67 20.72 -11.37
C HIS A 3 15.03 21.97 -12.20
N GLY A 4 14.07 22.46 -12.99
CA GLY A 4 14.26 23.60 -13.90
C GLY A 4 15.04 23.27 -15.18
N LYS A 5 15.54 22.03 -15.35
CA LYS A 5 16.32 21.62 -16.52
C LYS A 5 15.56 20.67 -17.45
N VAL A 6 14.55 19.99 -16.93
CA VAL A 6 13.76 18.99 -17.68
C VAL A 6 12.27 19.27 -17.45
N PRO A 7 11.58 19.93 -18.40
CA PRO A 7 10.17 20.34 -18.21
C PRO A 7 9.21 19.17 -17.86
N ALA A 8 9.45 17.98 -18.43
CA ALA A 8 8.62 16.81 -18.11
C ALA A 8 8.79 16.38 -16.65
N PHE A 9 9.99 16.49 -16.09
CA PHE A 9 10.26 16.22 -14.68
C PHE A 9 9.57 17.24 -13.78
N ASP A 10 9.65 18.53 -14.12
CA ASP A 10 8.98 19.58 -13.34
C ASP A 10 7.47 19.40 -13.32
N ALA A 11 6.86 19.02 -14.43
CA ALA A 11 5.42 18.75 -14.50
C ALA A 11 4.99 17.56 -13.61
N VAL A 12 5.80 16.48 -13.57
CA VAL A 12 5.55 15.34 -12.68
C VAL A 12 5.70 15.76 -11.22
N MET A 13 6.73 16.56 -10.90
CA MET A 13 6.95 17.10 -9.55
C MET A 13 5.76 17.91 -9.05
N VAL A 14 5.27 18.83 -9.84
CA VAL A 14 4.11 19.69 -9.48
C VAL A 14 2.90 18.82 -9.15
N ARG A 15 2.62 17.80 -9.97
CA ARG A 15 1.50 16.89 -9.74
C ARG A 15 1.69 16.06 -8.45
N THR A 16 2.87 15.50 -8.23
CA THR A 16 3.18 14.70 -7.04
C THR A 16 3.06 15.52 -5.77
N LEU A 17 3.61 16.74 -5.75
CA LEU A 17 3.48 17.63 -4.59
C LEU A 17 2.03 18.03 -4.34
N ALA A 18 1.25 18.32 -5.37
CA ALA A 18 -0.17 18.62 -5.21
C ALA A 18 -0.96 17.43 -4.64
N GLY A 19 -0.67 16.20 -5.09
CA GLY A 19 -1.24 14.97 -4.54
C GLY A 19 -0.86 14.76 -3.07
N ALA A 20 0.42 14.93 -2.74
CA ALA A 20 0.93 14.80 -1.38
C ALA A 20 0.33 15.86 -0.43
N ASP A 21 0.22 17.12 -0.85
CA ASP A 21 -0.41 18.18 -0.05
C ASP A 21 -1.90 17.88 0.19
N ALA A 22 -2.62 17.43 -0.83
CA ALA A 22 -4.01 17.01 -0.67
C ALA A 22 -4.15 15.83 0.32
N ALA A 23 -3.24 14.86 0.23
CA ALA A 23 -3.21 13.73 1.15
C ALA A 23 -2.96 14.19 2.59
N VAL A 24 -1.98 15.06 2.83
CA VAL A 24 -1.68 15.62 4.17
C VAL A 24 -2.85 16.42 4.74
N ALA A 25 -3.59 17.13 3.90
CA ALA A 25 -4.74 17.93 4.33
C ALA A 25 -6.00 17.09 4.61
N SER A 26 -6.05 15.83 4.18
CA SER A 26 -7.20 14.96 4.35
C SER A 26 -7.11 14.12 5.62
N GLU A 27 -8.25 13.59 6.11
CA GLU A 27 -8.27 12.58 7.16
C GLU A 27 -7.73 11.24 6.67
N ILE A 28 -7.03 10.49 7.53
CA ILE A 28 -6.63 9.11 7.25
C ILE A 28 -7.85 8.20 7.41
N VAL A 29 -8.29 7.61 6.32
CA VAL A 29 -9.41 6.68 6.31
C VAL A 29 -8.93 5.32 5.79
N VAL A 30 -8.89 4.32 6.67
CA VAL A 30 -8.57 2.92 6.34
C VAL A 30 -9.79 2.07 6.69
N PRO A 31 -10.74 1.90 5.75
CA PRO A 31 -11.99 1.20 6.03
C PRO A 31 -11.79 -0.32 6.09
N GLU A 32 -12.69 -1.01 6.80
CA GLU A 32 -12.79 -2.46 6.64
C GLU A 32 -13.21 -2.82 5.20
N PRO A 33 -12.55 -3.80 4.56
CA PRO A 33 -12.85 -4.22 3.20
C PRO A 33 -14.27 -4.79 3.08
N ARG A 34 -15.05 -4.30 2.10
CA ARG A 34 -16.43 -4.75 1.87
C ARG A 34 -16.77 -4.90 0.39
N ASP A 35 -16.24 -4.02 -0.46
CA ASP A 35 -16.67 -3.87 -1.84
C ASP A 35 -15.63 -4.45 -2.81
N GLY A 36 -16.13 -4.93 -3.95
CA GLY A 36 -15.31 -5.26 -5.11
C GLY A 36 -14.88 -4.02 -5.90
N GLY A 37 -14.26 -4.25 -7.05
CA GLY A 37 -13.79 -3.18 -7.93
C GLY A 37 -14.87 -2.15 -8.25
N GLY A 38 -14.53 -0.88 -8.13
CA GLY A 38 -15.44 0.25 -8.30
C GLY A 38 -16.25 0.63 -7.05
N GLY A 39 -16.26 -0.20 -5.99
CA GLY A 39 -16.94 0.13 -4.74
C GLY A 39 -16.08 1.01 -3.82
N TYR A 40 -16.73 1.67 -2.85
CA TYR A 40 -16.10 2.69 -2.00
C TYR A 40 -14.84 2.19 -1.29
N THR A 41 -14.91 1.06 -0.59
CA THR A 41 -13.76 0.56 0.19
C THR A 41 -12.60 0.15 -0.71
N HIS A 42 -12.90 -0.49 -1.85
CA HIS A 42 -11.91 -0.85 -2.85
C HIS A 42 -11.17 0.38 -3.40
N GLU A 43 -11.92 1.39 -3.84
CA GLU A 43 -11.33 2.60 -4.41
C GLU A 43 -10.59 3.44 -3.34
N ARG A 44 -11.07 3.43 -2.08
CA ARG A 44 -10.36 4.09 -0.97
C ARG A 44 -9.00 3.45 -0.69
N HIS A 45 -8.90 2.11 -0.67
CA HIS A 45 -7.61 1.44 -0.51
C HIS A 45 -6.66 1.71 -1.67
N LYS A 46 -7.17 1.87 -2.90
CA LYS A 46 -6.35 2.29 -4.05
C LYS A 46 -5.85 3.72 -3.88
N LEU A 47 -6.72 4.63 -3.52
CA LEU A 47 -6.33 6.01 -3.26
C LEU A 47 -5.25 6.09 -2.17
N ASN A 48 -5.39 5.33 -1.09
CA ASN A 48 -4.43 5.32 0.01
C ASN A 48 -3.02 4.94 -0.44
N TYR A 49 -2.82 3.94 -1.31
CA TYR A 49 -1.47 3.63 -1.76
C TYR A 49 -0.90 4.69 -2.71
N TYR A 50 -1.72 5.34 -3.54
CA TYR A 50 -1.26 6.48 -4.34
C TYR A 50 -0.86 7.66 -3.45
N GLU A 51 -1.67 7.99 -2.45
CA GLU A 51 -1.35 9.04 -1.47
C GLU A 51 -0.02 8.74 -0.75
N MET A 52 0.22 7.49 -0.34
CA MET A 52 1.49 7.10 0.29
C MET A 52 2.68 7.23 -0.65
N VAL A 53 2.54 6.85 -1.92
CA VAL A 53 3.61 6.99 -2.92
C VAL A 53 3.91 8.47 -3.18
N ASP A 54 2.89 9.30 -3.40
CA ASP A 54 3.08 10.74 -3.61
C ASP A 54 3.76 11.40 -2.40
N CYS A 55 3.33 11.07 -1.18
CA CYS A 55 3.95 11.56 0.05
C CYS A 55 5.40 11.05 0.23
N GLY A 56 5.66 9.77 -0.05
CA GLY A 56 7.01 9.20 0.02
C GLY A 56 7.98 9.92 -0.93
N ILE A 57 7.57 10.12 -2.17
CA ILE A 57 8.36 10.86 -3.17
C ILE A 57 8.52 12.33 -2.74
N ALA A 58 7.44 12.99 -2.29
CA ALA A 58 7.50 14.39 -1.83
C ALA A 58 8.47 14.55 -0.66
N TRP A 59 8.50 13.61 0.28
CA TRP A 59 9.49 13.57 1.37
C TRP A 59 10.92 13.52 0.86
N GLN A 60 11.22 12.59 -0.05
CA GLN A 60 12.56 12.43 -0.62
C GLN A 60 13.02 13.67 -1.40
N MET A 61 12.09 14.42 -1.96
CA MET A 61 12.39 15.60 -2.77
C MET A 61 12.52 16.88 -1.98
N THR A 62 11.74 17.04 -0.91
CA THR A 62 11.63 18.30 -0.16
C THR A 62 12.25 18.25 1.23
N GLY A 63 12.32 17.06 1.84
CA GLY A 63 12.68 16.91 3.25
C GLY A 63 11.62 17.40 4.23
N GLU A 64 10.39 17.70 3.77
CA GLU A 64 9.30 18.16 4.65
C GLU A 64 8.68 17.00 5.41
N GLU A 65 8.91 16.92 6.70
CA GLU A 65 8.48 15.80 7.58
C GLU A 65 6.98 15.50 7.54
N LYS A 66 6.14 16.47 7.18
CA LYS A 66 4.68 16.26 7.07
C LYS A 66 4.33 15.10 6.13
N TYR A 67 5.11 14.92 5.07
CA TYR A 67 4.90 13.85 4.09
C TYR A 67 5.34 12.49 4.63
N ALA A 68 6.52 12.41 5.23
CA ALA A 68 7.00 11.16 5.84
C ALA A 68 6.09 10.72 6.99
N ARG A 69 5.63 11.65 7.82
CA ARG A 69 4.67 11.41 8.89
C ARG A 69 3.36 10.83 8.35
N ARG A 70 2.84 11.40 7.27
CA ARG A 70 1.60 10.90 6.63
C ARG A 70 1.73 9.44 6.22
N VAL A 71 2.84 9.06 5.58
CA VAL A 71 3.10 7.66 5.19
C VAL A 71 3.18 6.77 6.42
N ALA A 72 3.97 7.15 7.44
CA ALA A 72 4.14 6.36 8.65
C ALA A 72 2.82 6.13 9.40
N GLU A 73 1.98 7.15 9.54
CA GLU A 73 0.66 7.06 10.17
C GLU A 73 -0.30 6.17 9.39
N MET A 74 -0.30 6.26 8.07
CA MET A 74 -1.14 5.43 7.22
C MET A 74 -0.70 3.96 7.25
N LEU A 75 0.60 3.68 7.20
CA LEU A 75 1.15 2.32 7.36
C LEU A 75 0.81 1.73 8.73
N ALA A 76 0.90 2.52 9.80
CA ALA A 76 0.50 2.09 11.14
C ALA A 76 -1.00 1.75 11.22
N ALA A 77 -1.86 2.52 10.56
CA ALA A 77 -3.29 2.22 10.48
C ALA A 77 -3.55 0.88 9.76
N TYR A 78 -2.84 0.61 8.68
CA TYR A 78 -2.92 -0.69 8.00
C TYR A 78 -2.31 -1.84 8.82
N ALA A 79 -1.20 -1.64 9.52
CA ALA A 79 -0.61 -2.63 10.41
C ALA A 79 -1.56 -3.01 11.57
N LYS A 80 -2.41 -2.09 12.00
CA LYS A 80 -3.47 -2.37 12.98
C LYS A 80 -4.63 -3.14 12.37
N LEU A 81 -5.03 -2.82 11.13
CA LEU A 81 -6.18 -3.46 10.47
C LEU A 81 -5.83 -4.86 9.96
N TYR A 82 -4.68 -5.02 9.28
CA TYR A 82 -4.39 -6.21 8.48
C TYR A 82 -4.44 -7.53 9.26
N PRO A 83 -3.92 -7.63 10.52
CA PRO A 83 -4.01 -8.86 11.31
C PRO A 83 -5.44 -9.30 11.64
N THR A 84 -6.41 -8.37 11.62
CA THR A 84 -7.81 -8.68 11.94
C THR A 84 -8.59 -9.24 10.75
N LEU A 85 -8.02 -9.16 9.54
CA LEU A 85 -8.71 -9.56 8.33
C LEU A 85 -8.60 -11.07 8.07
N GLY A 86 -9.70 -11.67 7.66
CA GLY A 86 -9.76 -12.96 6.96
C GLY A 86 -9.68 -12.77 5.44
N PHE A 87 -10.23 -13.70 4.66
CA PHE A 87 -10.49 -13.45 3.25
C PHE A 87 -11.48 -12.30 3.08
N HIS A 88 -11.31 -11.57 1.99
CA HIS A 88 -12.25 -10.50 1.61
C HIS A 88 -13.69 -11.04 1.55
N PRO A 89 -14.68 -10.31 2.11
CA PRO A 89 -16.07 -10.79 2.18
C PRO A 89 -16.73 -11.01 0.81
N MET A 90 -16.24 -10.36 -0.26
CA MET A 90 -16.67 -10.66 -1.61
C MET A 90 -15.99 -11.93 -2.14
N THR A 91 -16.79 -12.99 -2.28
CA THR A 91 -16.31 -14.34 -2.66
C THR A 91 -16.37 -14.64 -4.17
N LEU A 92 -16.58 -13.62 -5.02
CA LEU A 92 -16.67 -13.79 -6.47
C LEU A 92 -15.34 -14.13 -7.14
N SER A 93 -14.23 -13.83 -6.52
CA SER A 93 -12.91 -14.15 -7.05
C SER A 93 -12.49 -15.58 -6.72
N LYS A 94 -11.86 -16.25 -7.68
CA LYS A 94 -11.17 -17.54 -7.43
C LYS A 94 -9.88 -17.39 -6.62
N THR A 95 -9.39 -16.16 -6.53
CA THR A 95 -8.17 -15.79 -5.79
C THR A 95 -8.49 -14.60 -4.89
N PRO A 96 -9.25 -14.80 -3.81
CA PRO A 96 -9.64 -13.71 -2.91
C PRO A 96 -8.41 -13.16 -2.19
N GLY A 97 -8.33 -11.83 -2.08
CA GLY A 97 -7.37 -11.14 -1.21
C GLY A 97 -7.93 -10.98 0.21
N ARG A 98 -7.34 -10.07 0.96
CA ARG A 98 -7.77 -9.68 2.31
C ARG A 98 -8.24 -8.24 2.33
N ILE A 99 -7.41 -7.28 1.88
CA ILE A 99 -7.79 -5.87 1.67
C ILE A 99 -8.62 -5.72 0.40
N PHE A 100 -8.31 -6.50 -0.63
CA PHE A 100 -9.00 -6.48 -1.90
C PHE A 100 -9.72 -7.80 -2.19
N TRP A 101 -10.75 -7.75 -3.02
CA TRP A 101 -11.51 -8.93 -3.40
C TRP A 101 -10.71 -9.96 -4.24
N GLN A 102 -9.53 -9.57 -4.73
CA GLN A 102 -8.63 -10.45 -5.47
C GLN A 102 -7.16 -10.13 -5.19
N THR A 103 -6.33 -11.18 -5.18
CA THR A 103 -4.88 -11.08 -4.87
C THR A 103 -4.10 -10.20 -5.83
N LEU A 104 -4.55 -10.00 -7.07
CA LEU A 104 -3.91 -9.08 -8.01
C LEU A 104 -3.83 -7.66 -7.42
N ASN A 105 -4.94 -7.15 -6.93
CA ASN A 105 -4.98 -5.82 -6.33
C ASN A 105 -4.20 -5.75 -5.02
N GLU A 106 -4.20 -6.83 -4.23
CA GLU A 106 -3.38 -6.99 -3.03
C GLU A 106 -1.88 -6.85 -3.37
N SER A 107 -1.43 -7.53 -4.43
CA SER A 107 -0.03 -7.47 -4.89
C SER A 107 0.36 -6.08 -5.37
N VAL A 108 -0.50 -5.42 -6.14
CA VAL A 108 -0.28 -4.03 -6.59
C VAL A 108 -0.17 -3.09 -5.40
N TRP A 109 -1.05 -3.26 -4.41
CA TRP A 109 -1.02 -2.48 -3.18
C TRP A 109 0.30 -2.68 -2.43
N LEU A 110 0.75 -3.93 -2.26
CA LEU A 110 2.01 -4.26 -1.58
C LEU A 110 3.22 -3.58 -2.25
N VAL A 111 3.32 -3.65 -3.58
CA VAL A 111 4.44 -3.03 -4.31
C VAL A 111 4.48 -1.51 -4.08
N HIS A 112 3.36 -0.83 -4.24
CA HIS A 112 3.32 0.63 -4.08
C HIS A 112 3.61 1.06 -2.63
N THR A 113 3.06 0.34 -1.66
CA THR A 113 3.27 0.69 -0.25
C THR A 113 4.66 0.32 0.25
N ALA A 114 5.28 -0.73 -0.28
CA ALA A 114 6.68 -1.04 -0.02
C ALA A 114 7.62 0.05 -0.57
N MET A 115 7.34 0.59 -1.78
CA MET A 115 8.08 1.74 -2.31
C MET A 115 7.92 2.98 -1.43
N ALA A 116 6.69 3.27 -0.98
CA ALA A 116 6.45 4.39 -0.07
C ALA A 116 7.15 4.20 1.28
N TYR A 117 7.15 2.98 1.82
CA TYR A 117 7.88 2.61 3.04
C TYR A 117 9.38 2.82 2.89
N ASP A 118 9.98 2.37 1.79
CA ASP A 118 11.40 2.59 1.50
C ASP A 118 11.76 4.08 1.49
N CYS A 119 10.92 4.90 0.88
CA CYS A 119 11.11 6.35 0.88
C CYS A 119 11.16 6.97 2.29
N VAL A 120 10.45 6.43 3.26
CA VAL A 120 10.37 6.98 4.62
C VAL A 120 11.08 6.14 5.68
N TYR A 121 11.84 5.12 5.25
CA TYR A 121 12.48 4.16 6.15
C TYR A 121 13.35 4.82 7.21
N ASP A 122 14.18 5.78 6.83
CA ASP A 122 15.08 6.49 7.75
C ASP A 122 14.35 7.47 8.67
N TYR A 123 13.17 7.94 8.29
CA TYR A 123 12.31 8.78 9.14
C TYR A 123 11.65 7.96 10.25
N MET A 124 11.25 6.73 9.96
CA MET A 124 10.54 5.87 10.92
C MET A 124 11.48 5.36 12.02
N THR A 125 10.97 5.33 13.25
CA THR A 125 11.69 4.71 14.37
C THR A 125 11.82 3.19 14.19
N PRO A 126 12.82 2.53 14.79
CA PRO A 126 12.94 1.06 14.74
C PRO A 126 11.69 0.33 15.21
N ALA A 127 10.97 0.86 16.21
CA ALA A 127 9.73 0.28 16.71
C ALA A 127 8.60 0.36 15.68
N GLN A 128 8.45 1.49 14.99
CA GLN A 128 7.44 1.66 13.93
C GLN A 128 7.74 0.74 12.75
N ARG A 129 9.00 0.62 12.33
CA ARG A 129 9.41 -0.30 11.28
C ARG A 129 9.07 -1.75 11.63
N ALA A 130 9.48 -2.19 12.83
CA ALA A 130 9.21 -3.54 13.30
C ALA A 130 7.70 -3.86 13.39
N ASP A 131 6.87 -2.90 13.77
CA ASP A 131 5.42 -3.06 13.82
C ASP A 131 4.83 -3.24 12.41
N VAL A 132 5.19 -2.36 11.47
CA VAL A 132 4.71 -2.40 10.08
C VAL A 132 5.20 -3.67 9.36
N GLU A 133 6.46 -4.04 9.51
CA GLU A 133 7.01 -5.26 8.92
C GLU A 133 6.30 -6.49 9.47
N LYS A 134 6.17 -6.60 10.79
CA LYS A 134 5.58 -7.76 11.46
C LYS A 134 4.07 -7.92 11.20
N ASN A 135 3.32 -6.82 11.22
CA ASN A 135 1.87 -6.85 11.22
C ASN A 135 1.23 -6.53 9.87
N LEU A 136 2.01 -6.08 8.89
CA LEU A 136 1.51 -5.72 7.56
C LEU A 136 2.28 -6.40 6.43
N PHE A 137 3.56 -6.06 6.23
CA PHE A 137 4.29 -6.49 5.03
C PHE A 137 4.61 -7.99 5.02
N CYS A 138 5.18 -8.53 6.09
CA CYS A 138 5.50 -9.96 6.17
C CYS A 138 4.24 -10.85 6.07
N PRO A 139 3.15 -10.58 6.82
CA PRO A 139 1.91 -11.35 6.68
C PRO A 139 1.25 -11.23 5.31
N MET A 140 1.34 -10.05 4.66
CA MET A 140 0.79 -9.87 3.32
C MET A 140 1.61 -10.62 2.28
N ALA A 141 2.93 -10.56 2.35
CA ALA A 141 3.82 -11.30 1.46
C ALA A 141 3.61 -12.82 1.64
N ASP A 142 3.55 -13.30 2.88
CA ASP A 142 3.28 -14.72 3.17
C ASP A 142 1.91 -15.14 2.63
N PHE A 143 0.89 -14.33 2.83
CA PHE A 143 -0.44 -14.57 2.28
C PHE A 143 -0.44 -14.68 0.76
N LEU A 144 0.25 -13.78 0.05
CA LEU A 144 0.34 -13.81 -1.41
C LEU A 144 1.11 -15.03 -1.92
N MET A 145 2.10 -15.49 -1.17
CA MET A 145 2.90 -16.66 -1.53
C MET A 145 2.23 -17.99 -1.15
N ASN A 146 1.59 -18.07 0.00
CA ASN A 146 1.17 -19.32 0.64
C ASN A 146 -0.33 -19.42 0.90
N GLY A 147 -1.08 -18.33 0.79
CA GLY A 147 -2.51 -18.26 1.18
C GLY A 147 -2.70 -18.15 2.69
N LEU A 148 -3.95 -18.17 3.14
CA LEU A 148 -4.27 -18.23 4.56
C LEU A 148 -4.03 -19.63 5.13
N GLU A 149 -3.60 -19.69 6.40
CA GLU A 149 -3.42 -20.94 7.13
C GLU A 149 -4.71 -21.77 7.11
N GLY A 150 -4.59 -23.04 6.78
CA GLY A 150 -5.73 -23.95 6.56
C GLY A 150 -6.24 -24.00 5.11
N ASN A 151 -5.84 -23.09 4.25
CA ASN A 151 -6.28 -23.04 2.83
C ASN A 151 -5.14 -23.30 1.84
N ARG A 152 -4.08 -23.96 2.28
CA ARG A 152 -2.87 -24.25 1.49
C ARG A 152 -3.11 -25.08 0.21
N GLY A 153 -4.25 -25.75 0.10
CA GLY A 153 -4.64 -26.49 -1.11
C GLY A 153 -4.86 -25.59 -2.34
N ASN A 154 -5.10 -24.30 -2.17
CA ASN A 154 -5.31 -23.33 -3.24
C ASN A 154 -4.03 -22.61 -3.68
N ASN A 155 -2.89 -22.89 -3.08
CA ASN A 155 -1.60 -22.23 -3.38
C ASN A 155 -1.20 -22.30 -4.85
N LYS A 156 -1.60 -23.35 -5.57
CA LYS A 156 -1.34 -23.46 -7.02
C LYS A 156 -2.04 -22.37 -7.84
N VAL A 157 -3.11 -21.78 -7.32
CA VAL A 157 -3.84 -20.70 -7.98
C VAL A 157 -3.17 -19.36 -7.68
N PHE A 158 -2.75 -19.13 -6.44
CA PHE A 158 -2.00 -17.95 -6.06
C PHE A 158 -0.69 -17.84 -6.84
N ASN A 159 0.06 -18.94 -6.95
CA ASN A 159 1.35 -18.96 -7.65
C ASN A 159 1.28 -18.81 -9.16
N LYS A 160 0.14 -19.06 -9.82
CA LYS A 160 0.08 -19.09 -11.28
C LYS A 160 -0.32 -17.78 -11.93
N MET A 161 -1.05 -16.90 -11.25
CA MET A 161 -1.70 -15.78 -11.92
C MET A 161 -1.26 -14.38 -11.46
N HIS A 162 -0.72 -14.24 -10.25
CA HIS A 162 -0.55 -12.91 -9.65
C HIS A 162 0.83 -12.63 -9.06
N ASN A 163 1.75 -13.61 -9.08
CA ASN A 163 3.08 -13.47 -8.53
C ASN A 163 4.00 -12.52 -9.31
N HIS A 164 3.63 -12.15 -10.52
CA HIS A 164 4.46 -11.25 -11.33
C HIS A 164 4.60 -9.87 -10.73
N VAL A 165 3.58 -9.38 -10.05
CA VAL A 165 3.56 -8.01 -9.49
C VAL A 165 4.23 -7.93 -8.13
N SER A 166 4.20 -9.02 -7.35
CA SER A 166 4.76 -9.05 -6.00
C SER A 166 6.20 -9.54 -5.90
N LEU A 167 6.77 -10.01 -7.02
CA LEU A 167 8.16 -10.51 -7.09
C LEU A 167 9.15 -9.45 -7.60
N TYR A 168 8.68 -8.30 -8.04
CA TYR A 168 9.48 -7.15 -8.43
C TYR A 168 9.40 -6.04 -7.40
#